data_9570c141355aecb597425ff343287e5f
#
_entry.id   9570c141355aecb597425ff343287e5f
#
_cell.length_a   1.000
_cell.length_b   1.000
_cell.length_c   1.000
_cell.angle_alpha   90.00
_cell.angle_beta   90.00
_cell.angle_gamma   90.00
#
_symmetry.space_group_name_H-M   'P 1'
#
loop_
_entity.id
_entity.type
_entity.pdbx_description
1 polymer ?
#
loop_
_entity_poly.entity_id
_entity_poly.type
_entity_poly.pdbx_seq_one_letter_code
_entity_poly.pdbx_strand_id
1 'polypeptide(L)'
;MLSKVNIAPGIDKETTNYGAEGRWIDCTNVRFRAQLPEKIGGWTKLVAPKICGVVRAQKTWYSTAGVRFMAIGTDRKLYVYSEGVVSDITPTRIQSTLSGPFTANGTATITVAHTNHGATQGDFVTYSGASTLNGADFNAEYEITSVVDANSYTITHTENVSSGTGGGTVTATYQLNVGSPTSSFGFGWGTATWNAGSWNTPRTSSAIFVEATYWSFDILGEDLFAIRNNGALYRWDLSGGVATPAQLVTQAPGTSRFLLITNGQFVLCLGTEEQIGTPGTQNNMLIRWSAQRDYTSWTFTSLRENASGSDQVQEGSKIMAAARSRGSVLVWTDASLNILTLIGGDAVFSLQQVGSSCGAVSPFCWAEVNGVSYWMSQTAFYIFDGSVKKLDCTVQSYVFDDLDTTSQVQVYAGINVDFNEVTWFYPSKGSNVINRSVTYNYLEDVWYTNTGFARTAWSDRGVYSNPFASRYYPNDLPTNETIRGITAGASQLYRHEDGLNDDGGAMTCSLTSGDIDIEDGDQVYHISRVIPDFKNLTGTINVGLNFLNYPTSTTPRNFNSNVTPTTKHFSVRGRGRQSNIVLTSNALDSNWRFGTFRYDITPDGAR
;
A
#
# COMPACT_ATOMS: atom_id res chain seq x y z
N MET A 1 16.35 -32.24 -34.91
CA MET A 1 16.97 -30.93 -35.28
C MET A 1 17.04 -30.07 -34.03
N LEU A 2 18.17 -29.42 -33.75
CA LEU A 2 18.29 -28.55 -32.59
C LEU A 2 17.67 -27.17 -32.93
N SER A 3 16.56 -26.84 -32.29
CA SER A 3 15.84 -25.56 -32.49
C SER A 3 15.97 -24.66 -31.27
N LYS A 4 16.09 -23.36 -31.49
CA LYS A 4 16.12 -22.34 -30.44
C LYS A 4 14.71 -21.81 -30.21
N VAL A 5 14.28 -21.76 -28.98
CA VAL A 5 13.00 -21.14 -28.60
C VAL A 5 13.26 -19.69 -28.19
N ASN A 6 12.69 -18.76 -28.92
CA ASN A 6 12.74 -17.35 -28.60
C ASN A 6 11.39 -16.95 -27.96
N ILE A 7 11.44 -16.40 -26.75
CA ILE A 7 10.26 -15.91 -26.05
C ILE A 7 10.50 -14.45 -25.73
N ALA A 8 9.58 -13.60 -26.16
CA ALA A 8 9.63 -12.17 -25.91
C ALA A 8 9.47 -11.88 -24.41
N PRO A 9 10.11 -10.84 -23.85
CA PRO A 9 9.98 -10.45 -22.46
C PRO A 9 8.60 -9.88 -22.15
N GLY A 10 8.23 -9.89 -20.87
CA GLY A 10 6.93 -9.43 -20.40
C GLY A 10 5.86 -10.52 -20.43
N ILE A 11 4.76 -10.25 -19.75
CA ILE A 11 3.60 -11.14 -19.66
C ILE A 11 2.48 -10.61 -20.55
N ASP A 12 1.87 -11.49 -21.32
CA ASP A 12 0.70 -11.19 -22.14
C ASP A 12 -0.49 -12.02 -21.63
N LYS A 13 -1.53 -11.32 -21.15
CA LYS A 13 -2.80 -11.93 -20.70
C LYS A 13 -4.00 -11.42 -21.50
N GLU A 14 -3.75 -10.62 -22.55
CA GLU A 14 -4.83 -10.12 -23.41
C GLU A 14 -5.19 -11.12 -24.51
N THR A 15 -4.25 -12.01 -24.85
CA THR A 15 -4.45 -13.05 -25.85
C THR A 15 -4.77 -14.41 -25.22
N THR A 16 -5.19 -15.38 -26.02
CA THR A 16 -5.30 -16.79 -25.58
C THR A 16 -3.94 -17.41 -25.40
N ASN A 17 -3.83 -18.50 -24.63
CA ASN A 17 -2.55 -19.22 -24.43
C ASN A 17 -1.89 -19.65 -25.75
N TYR A 18 -2.70 -20.01 -26.74
CA TYR A 18 -2.25 -20.36 -28.08
C TYR A 18 -1.86 -19.11 -28.89
N GLY A 19 -2.65 -18.04 -28.82
CA GLY A 19 -2.33 -16.77 -29.47
C GLY A 19 -1.11 -16.04 -28.87
N ALA A 20 -0.67 -16.45 -27.68
CA ALA A 20 0.52 -15.94 -27.00
C ALA A 20 1.79 -16.73 -27.36
N GLU A 21 1.84 -17.37 -28.53
CA GLU A 21 3.04 -18.04 -28.99
C GLU A 21 4.26 -17.10 -28.97
N GLY A 22 5.39 -17.61 -28.47
CA GLY A 22 6.61 -16.80 -28.32
C GLY A 22 6.53 -15.72 -27.24
N ARG A 23 5.56 -15.77 -26.33
CA ARG A 23 5.39 -14.85 -25.18
C ARG A 23 5.26 -15.64 -23.87
N TRP A 24 5.47 -14.95 -22.76
CA TRP A 24 5.15 -15.45 -21.45
C TRP A 24 3.72 -15.06 -21.09
N ILE A 25 2.98 -15.97 -20.43
CA ILE A 25 1.56 -15.76 -20.10
C ILE A 25 1.30 -15.64 -18.60
N ASP A 26 2.21 -16.14 -17.75
CA ASP A 26 2.05 -16.05 -16.31
C ASP A 26 3.38 -16.07 -15.58
N CYS A 27 3.46 -15.35 -14.45
CA CYS A 27 4.62 -15.39 -13.56
C CYS A 27 4.26 -15.08 -12.10
N THR A 28 5.13 -15.55 -11.20
CA THR A 28 5.10 -15.23 -9.77
C THR A 28 6.54 -15.04 -9.29
N ASN A 29 6.82 -13.92 -8.63
CA ASN A 29 8.14 -13.55 -8.11
C ASN A 29 9.26 -13.58 -9.17
N VAL A 30 8.92 -13.14 -10.38
CA VAL A 30 9.81 -13.03 -11.54
C VAL A 30 9.73 -11.62 -12.09
N ARG A 31 10.88 -11.05 -12.45
CA ARG A 31 11.01 -9.77 -13.18
C ARG A 31 11.69 -9.99 -14.51
N PHE A 32 11.60 -8.99 -15.37
CA PHE A 32 12.34 -8.96 -16.63
C PHE A 32 13.43 -7.89 -16.56
N ARG A 33 14.67 -8.30 -16.88
CA ARG A 33 15.83 -7.41 -16.86
C ARG A 33 16.75 -7.74 -18.04
N ALA A 34 17.10 -6.74 -18.83
CA ALA A 34 17.85 -6.88 -20.09
C ALA A 34 17.20 -7.96 -20.97
N GLN A 35 15.87 -7.86 -21.15
CA GLN A 35 15.03 -8.74 -21.95
C GLN A 35 14.94 -10.20 -21.45
N LEU A 36 15.50 -10.52 -20.31
CA LEU A 36 15.51 -11.88 -19.75
C LEU A 36 14.74 -11.94 -18.43
N PRO A 37 13.94 -12.99 -18.20
CA PRO A 37 13.30 -13.22 -16.91
C PRO A 37 14.31 -13.67 -15.88
N GLU A 38 14.20 -13.09 -14.68
CA GLU A 38 14.99 -13.46 -13.51
C GLU A 38 14.13 -13.48 -12.26
N LYS A 39 14.54 -14.27 -11.28
CA LYS A 39 13.94 -14.24 -9.95
C LYS A 39 14.12 -12.87 -9.32
N ILE A 40 13.08 -12.31 -8.67
CA ILE A 40 13.19 -11.08 -7.88
C ILE A 40 14.08 -11.28 -6.65
N GLY A 41 14.63 -10.18 -6.12
CA GLY A 41 15.36 -10.19 -4.86
C GLY A 41 14.46 -10.60 -3.68
N GLY A 42 15.10 -11.11 -2.63
CA GLY A 42 14.42 -11.48 -1.39
C GLY A 42 14.07 -10.27 -0.53
N TRP A 43 13.49 -10.55 0.62
CA TRP A 43 13.21 -9.57 1.66
C TRP A 43 13.42 -10.14 3.05
N THR A 44 13.80 -9.26 3.98
CA THR A 44 13.99 -9.59 5.39
C THR A 44 13.18 -8.61 6.26
N LYS A 45 12.76 -9.04 7.44
CA LYS A 45 12.13 -8.13 8.40
C LYS A 45 13.07 -6.97 8.74
N LEU A 46 12.56 -5.75 8.63
CA LEU A 46 13.30 -4.55 9.04
C LEU A 46 13.39 -4.47 10.57
N VAL A 47 12.27 -4.76 11.24
CA VAL A 47 12.15 -4.85 12.70
C VAL A 47 11.40 -6.12 13.04
N ALA A 48 11.75 -6.76 14.15
CA ALA A 48 11.09 -7.98 14.59
C ALA A 48 9.60 -7.76 14.97
N PRO A 49 9.23 -6.65 15.65
CA PRO A 49 7.84 -6.45 16.07
C PRO A 49 6.92 -6.10 14.90
N LYS A 50 5.71 -6.63 14.97
CA LYS A 50 4.58 -6.19 14.16
C LYS A 50 3.93 -4.98 14.82
N ILE A 51 3.60 -3.97 14.02
CA ILE A 51 2.97 -2.72 14.47
C ILE A 51 1.45 -2.78 14.31
N CYS A 52 0.74 -2.00 15.12
CA CYS A 52 -0.72 -1.99 15.18
C CYS A 52 -1.33 -1.38 13.91
N GLY A 53 -2.28 -2.09 13.29
CA GLY A 53 -3.07 -1.62 12.16
C GLY A 53 -2.43 -1.86 10.78
N VAL A 54 -3.12 -1.36 9.75
CA VAL A 54 -2.72 -1.46 8.33
C VAL A 54 -1.88 -0.25 7.95
N VAL A 55 -0.61 -0.46 7.63
CA VAL A 55 0.23 0.62 7.10
C VAL A 55 -0.24 1.01 5.70
N ARG A 56 -0.59 2.30 5.50
CA ARG A 56 -1.03 2.86 4.21
C ARG A 56 -0.28 4.11 3.79
N ALA A 57 0.70 4.53 4.57
CA ALA A 57 1.60 5.61 4.19
C ALA A 57 2.97 5.39 4.81
N GLN A 58 4.00 5.63 4.02
CA GLN A 58 5.40 5.66 4.45
C GLN A 58 6.11 6.85 3.81
N LYS A 59 6.95 7.54 4.59
CA LYS A 59 7.78 8.65 4.12
C LYS A 59 9.13 8.61 4.81
N THR A 60 10.20 8.62 4.04
CA THR A 60 11.57 8.60 4.56
C THR A 60 12.24 9.97 4.40
N TRP A 61 13.07 10.37 5.37
CA TRP A 61 13.86 11.61 5.31
C TRP A 61 15.09 11.55 6.21
N TYR A 62 15.98 12.54 6.07
CA TYR A 62 17.12 12.79 6.96
C TYR A 62 16.84 14.00 7.85
N SER A 63 17.31 13.96 9.09
CA SER A 63 17.51 15.18 9.88
C SER A 63 18.75 15.93 9.42
N THR A 64 18.92 17.17 9.85
CA THR A 64 20.16 17.95 9.61
C THR A 64 21.39 17.32 10.25
N ALA A 65 21.20 16.51 11.29
CA ALA A 65 22.25 15.70 11.92
C ALA A 65 22.58 14.41 11.13
N GLY A 66 21.89 14.15 10.01
CA GLY A 66 22.09 12.94 9.18
C GLY A 66 21.43 11.68 9.72
N VAL A 67 20.59 11.78 10.76
CA VAL A 67 19.81 10.65 11.27
C VAL A 67 18.66 10.32 10.30
N ARG A 68 18.44 9.03 10.08
CA ARG A 68 17.41 8.53 9.16
C ARG A 68 16.10 8.30 9.89
N PHE A 69 15.04 8.80 9.29
CA PHE A 69 13.67 8.61 9.79
C PHE A 69 12.77 8.03 8.73
N MET A 70 11.73 7.31 9.17
CA MET A 70 10.62 6.89 8.35
C MET A 70 9.32 7.07 9.13
N ALA A 71 8.44 7.94 8.64
CA ALA A 71 7.06 8.03 9.14
C ALA A 71 6.25 6.84 8.61
N ILE A 72 5.39 6.30 9.46
CA ILE A 72 4.53 5.15 9.17
C ILE A 72 3.14 5.47 9.69
N GLY A 73 2.17 5.55 8.78
CA GLY A 73 0.76 5.80 9.12
C GLY A 73 -0.10 4.56 8.96
N THR A 74 -0.80 4.19 10.02
CA THR A 74 -1.78 3.11 10.00
C THR A 74 -3.20 3.66 10.17
N ASP A 75 -4.20 2.81 9.98
CA ASP A 75 -5.60 3.15 10.32
C ASP A 75 -5.80 3.43 11.82
N ARG A 76 -4.89 2.94 12.67
CA ARG A 76 -4.99 3.02 14.13
C ARG A 76 -4.04 4.03 14.75
N LYS A 77 -2.78 4.09 14.28
CA LYS A 77 -1.71 4.86 14.93
C LYS A 77 -0.79 5.54 13.92
N LEU A 78 0.02 6.47 14.43
CA LEU A 78 1.10 7.14 13.71
C LEU A 78 2.42 6.83 14.40
N TYR A 79 3.42 6.38 13.60
CA TYR A 79 4.73 5.99 14.11
C TYR A 79 5.85 6.69 13.38
N VAL A 80 7.00 6.77 14.04
CA VAL A 80 8.30 7.07 13.43
C VAL A 80 9.25 5.93 13.71
N TYR A 81 9.88 5.42 12.65
CA TYR A 81 10.99 4.49 12.73
C TYR A 81 12.31 5.24 12.60
N SER A 82 13.25 4.94 13.48
CA SER A 82 14.63 5.44 13.44
C SER A 82 15.57 4.43 14.07
N GLU A 83 16.67 4.14 13.40
CA GLU A 83 17.79 3.30 13.91
C GLU A 83 17.35 1.97 14.58
N GLY A 84 16.36 1.30 14.00
CA GLY A 84 15.87 0.00 14.50
C GLY A 84 14.71 0.08 15.50
N VAL A 85 14.31 1.28 15.91
CA VAL A 85 13.24 1.51 16.88
C VAL A 85 12.02 2.12 16.20
N VAL A 86 10.83 1.60 16.51
CA VAL A 86 9.54 2.19 16.14
C VAL A 86 8.97 2.89 17.37
N SER A 87 8.72 4.19 17.27
CA SER A 87 8.13 5.02 18.33
C SER A 87 6.73 5.44 17.94
N ASP A 88 5.77 5.30 18.86
CA ASP A 88 4.41 5.80 18.70
C ASP A 88 4.41 7.33 18.91
N ILE A 89 3.99 8.05 17.89
CA ILE A 89 3.85 9.51 17.90
C ILE A 89 2.40 9.93 17.61
N THR A 90 1.45 9.02 17.80
CA THR A 90 0.03 9.30 17.57
C THR A 90 -0.43 10.53 18.35
N PRO A 91 -1.06 11.53 17.68
CA PRO A 91 -1.55 12.70 18.38
C PRO A 91 -2.55 12.35 19.48
N THR A 92 -2.50 13.11 20.57
CA THR A 92 -3.46 13.00 21.65
C THR A 92 -4.67 13.91 21.38
N ARG A 93 -5.88 13.38 21.61
CA ARG A 93 -7.14 14.07 21.40
C ARG A 93 -7.61 14.80 22.66
N ILE A 94 -7.57 14.11 23.79
CA ILE A 94 -8.06 14.62 25.06
C ILE A 94 -7.27 14.00 26.22
N GLN A 95 -7.05 14.77 27.24
CA GLN A 95 -6.54 14.32 28.53
C GLN A 95 -7.52 14.74 29.62
N SER A 96 -7.90 13.79 30.48
CA SER A 96 -8.87 14.03 31.56
C SER A 96 -8.40 13.39 32.87
N THR A 97 -8.73 14.04 33.97
CA THR A 97 -8.51 13.49 35.30
C THR A 97 -9.81 12.86 35.79
N LEU A 98 -9.75 11.56 36.13
CA LEU A 98 -10.88 10.75 36.57
C LEU A 98 -10.70 10.33 38.04
N SER A 99 -11.80 10.19 38.76
CA SER A 99 -11.79 9.74 40.16
C SER A 99 -12.45 8.37 40.28
N GLY A 100 -11.69 7.35 40.67
CA GLY A 100 -12.18 5.99 40.87
C GLY A 100 -12.87 5.39 39.63
N PRO A 101 -12.31 5.51 38.41
CA PRO A 101 -13.06 5.24 37.19
C PRO A 101 -13.30 3.76 36.91
N PHE A 102 -12.55 2.84 37.54
CA PHE A 102 -12.56 1.42 37.18
C PHE A 102 -13.57 0.64 38.01
N THR A 103 -14.38 -0.17 37.33
CA THR A 103 -15.29 -1.14 37.96
C THR A 103 -15.01 -2.52 37.41
N ALA A 104 -14.62 -3.44 38.28
CA ALA A 104 -14.36 -4.84 37.99
C ALA A 104 -15.49 -5.73 38.52
N ASN A 105 -15.74 -6.86 37.85
CA ASN A 105 -16.80 -7.81 38.20
C ASN A 105 -16.32 -9.26 38.39
N GLY A 106 -15.02 -9.47 38.61
CA GLY A 106 -14.42 -10.79 38.71
C GLY A 106 -13.88 -11.36 37.42
N THR A 107 -13.90 -10.57 36.34
CA THR A 107 -13.36 -10.93 35.00
C THR A 107 -12.23 -9.99 34.58
N ALA A 108 -11.62 -10.26 33.45
CA ALA A 108 -10.65 -9.35 32.82
C ALA A 108 -11.30 -8.11 32.19
N THR A 109 -12.62 -8.10 31.97
CA THR A 109 -13.35 -6.96 31.44
C THR A 109 -13.63 -5.93 32.52
N ILE A 110 -13.13 -4.71 32.31
CA ILE A 110 -13.24 -3.60 33.26
C ILE A 110 -14.09 -2.51 32.63
N THR A 111 -15.12 -2.07 33.36
CA THR A 111 -15.90 -0.90 32.95
C THR A 111 -15.21 0.37 33.45
N VAL A 112 -15.07 1.36 32.56
CA VAL A 112 -14.47 2.66 32.87
C VAL A 112 -15.54 3.73 32.77
N ALA A 113 -15.72 4.50 33.84
CA ALA A 113 -16.63 5.65 33.89
C ALA A 113 -15.88 6.93 33.48
N HIS A 114 -16.33 7.58 32.43
CA HIS A 114 -15.81 8.87 31.95
C HIS A 114 -16.87 9.61 31.14
N THR A 115 -17.41 10.69 31.69
CA THR A 115 -18.50 11.46 31.10
C THR A 115 -18.07 12.12 29.78
N ASN A 116 -18.85 11.91 28.70
CA ASN A 116 -18.60 12.48 27.37
C ASN A 116 -17.21 12.17 26.82
N HIS A 117 -16.74 10.94 26.99
CA HIS A 117 -15.40 10.52 26.57
C HIS A 117 -15.16 10.62 25.04
N GLY A 118 -16.20 10.58 24.20
CA GLY A 118 -16.11 10.69 22.74
C GLY A 118 -15.27 9.62 22.06
N ALA A 119 -15.02 8.52 22.74
CA ALA A 119 -14.25 7.40 22.22
C ALA A 119 -15.15 6.41 21.46
N THR A 120 -14.56 5.69 20.53
CA THR A 120 -15.18 4.61 19.77
C THR A 120 -14.48 3.28 20.07
N GLN A 121 -15.13 2.18 19.75
CA GLN A 121 -14.52 0.86 19.87
C GLN A 121 -13.23 0.78 19.04
N GLY A 122 -12.16 0.26 19.64
CA GLY A 122 -10.84 0.16 19.03
C GLY A 122 -9.91 1.34 19.28
N ASP A 123 -10.41 2.45 19.89
CA ASP A 123 -9.59 3.59 20.29
C ASP A 123 -8.61 3.23 21.40
N PHE A 124 -7.57 4.05 21.56
CA PHE A 124 -6.53 3.85 22.56
C PHE A 124 -6.59 4.90 23.66
N VAL A 125 -6.44 4.45 24.90
CA VAL A 125 -6.35 5.27 26.10
C VAL A 125 -5.20 4.81 26.98
N THR A 126 -4.38 5.75 27.42
CA THR A 126 -3.30 5.51 28.39
C THR A 126 -3.70 6.05 29.75
N TYR A 127 -3.64 5.20 30.77
CA TYR A 127 -3.84 5.61 32.15
C TYR A 127 -2.51 5.78 32.86
N SER A 128 -2.44 6.82 33.70
CA SER A 128 -1.31 7.09 34.58
C SER A 128 -1.78 7.63 35.93
N GLY A 129 -0.99 7.36 36.96
CA GLY A 129 -1.33 7.75 38.35
C GLY A 129 -2.42 6.91 38.98
N ALA A 130 -2.85 5.82 38.35
CA ALA A 130 -3.85 4.93 38.90
C ALA A 130 -3.30 4.18 40.13
N SER A 131 -4.10 4.14 41.21
CA SER A 131 -3.88 3.21 42.30
C SER A 131 -4.38 1.82 41.91
N THR A 132 -3.77 0.78 42.47
CA THR A 132 -4.19 -0.60 42.22
C THR A 132 -5.62 -0.85 42.67
N LEU A 133 -6.39 -1.58 41.88
CA LEU A 133 -7.71 -2.10 42.28
C LEU A 133 -7.60 -3.60 42.51
N ASN A 134 -7.78 -4.04 43.74
CA ASN A 134 -7.66 -5.44 44.15
C ASN A 134 -6.34 -6.11 43.68
N GLY A 135 -5.23 -5.34 43.72
CA GLY A 135 -3.91 -5.79 43.30
C GLY A 135 -3.58 -5.58 41.79
N ALA A 136 -4.58 -5.28 40.96
CA ALA A 136 -4.36 -5.03 39.54
C ALA A 136 -3.86 -3.60 39.25
N ASP A 137 -2.83 -3.47 38.39
CA ASP A 137 -2.28 -2.20 37.94
C ASP A 137 -2.86 -1.80 36.58
N PHE A 138 -3.42 -0.59 36.54
CA PHE A 138 -4.02 -0.01 35.32
C PHE A 138 -3.12 1.00 34.63
N ASN A 139 -1.91 1.29 35.12
CA ASN A 139 -0.99 2.25 34.51
C ASN A 139 -0.36 1.68 33.23
N ALA A 140 -1.13 1.69 32.14
CA ALA A 140 -0.73 1.21 30.82
C ALA A 140 -1.63 1.80 29.73
N GLU A 141 -1.30 1.54 28.49
CA GLU A 141 -2.16 1.78 27.33
C GLU A 141 -3.13 0.61 27.13
N TYR A 142 -4.39 0.94 26.84
CA TYR A 142 -5.47 -0.03 26.60
C TYR A 142 -6.20 0.27 25.30
N GLU A 143 -6.59 -0.77 24.57
CA GLU A 143 -7.61 -0.68 23.53
C GLU A 143 -9.00 -0.68 24.20
N ILE A 144 -9.89 0.22 23.76
CA ILE A 144 -11.29 0.26 24.18
C ILE A 144 -12.03 -0.85 23.46
N THR A 145 -12.43 -1.88 24.23
CA THR A 145 -13.03 -3.10 23.67
C THR A 145 -14.49 -2.94 23.28
N SER A 146 -15.25 -2.13 24.02
CA SER A 146 -16.60 -1.70 23.60
C SER A 146 -16.99 -0.39 24.27
N VAL A 147 -17.87 0.35 23.60
CA VAL A 147 -18.51 1.54 24.17
C VAL A 147 -19.89 1.14 24.69
N VAL A 148 -20.13 1.37 25.99
CA VAL A 148 -21.42 1.07 26.64
C VAL A 148 -22.40 2.21 26.36
N ASP A 149 -21.99 3.44 26.64
CA ASP A 149 -22.73 4.67 26.37
C ASP A 149 -21.78 5.89 26.27
N ALA A 150 -22.31 7.11 26.22
CA ALA A 150 -21.51 8.34 26.13
C ALA A 150 -20.61 8.59 27.36
N ASN A 151 -20.84 7.88 28.46
CA ASN A 151 -20.20 8.11 29.75
C ASN A 151 -19.44 6.88 30.29
N SER A 152 -19.46 5.77 29.54
CA SER A 152 -18.80 4.54 29.96
C SER A 152 -18.38 3.64 28.78
N TYR A 153 -17.28 2.95 28.98
CA TYR A 153 -16.75 1.98 28.01
C TYR A 153 -16.03 0.84 28.74
N THR A 154 -15.63 -0.20 28.03
CA THR A 154 -14.90 -1.33 28.58
C THR A 154 -13.48 -1.41 28.03
N ILE A 155 -12.56 -1.89 28.86
CA ILE A 155 -11.21 -2.29 28.48
C ILE A 155 -10.99 -3.74 28.95
N THR A 156 -9.99 -4.42 28.40
CA THR A 156 -9.61 -5.77 28.82
C THR A 156 -8.26 -5.73 29.53
N HIS A 157 -8.25 -6.11 30.81
CA HIS A 157 -7.02 -6.27 31.59
C HIS A 157 -6.35 -7.61 31.26
N THR A 158 -5.06 -7.76 31.55
CA THR A 158 -4.31 -8.99 31.31
C THR A 158 -4.75 -10.16 32.22
N GLU A 159 -5.37 -9.85 33.36
CA GLU A 159 -5.79 -10.82 34.39
C GLU A 159 -7.23 -10.53 34.83
N ASN A 160 -7.89 -11.55 35.41
CA ASN A 160 -9.18 -11.34 36.06
C ASN A 160 -9.01 -10.50 37.32
N VAL A 161 -9.80 -9.45 37.46
CA VAL A 161 -9.77 -8.53 38.60
C VAL A 161 -10.98 -8.78 39.47
N SER A 162 -10.76 -9.06 40.74
CA SER A 162 -11.85 -9.27 41.71
C SER A 162 -12.81 -8.09 41.73
N SER A 163 -14.10 -8.38 41.98
CA SER A 163 -15.17 -7.37 42.00
C SER A 163 -14.87 -6.20 42.90
N GLY A 164 -15.07 -4.99 42.38
CA GLY A 164 -14.85 -3.75 43.13
C GLY A 164 -14.81 -2.54 42.20
N THR A 165 -14.83 -1.35 42.82
CA THR A 165 -14.69 -0.06 42.13
C THR A 165 -13.56 0.74 42.75
N GLY A 166 -12.73 1.42 41.94
CA GLY A 166 -11.60 2.18 42.46
C GLY A 166 -10.65 2.69 41.36
N GLY A 167 -9.36 2.74 41.71
CA GLY A 167 -8.29 3.28 40.84
C GLY A 167 -7.75 4.63 41.33
N GLY A 168 -8.36 5.26 42.33
CA GLY A 168 -7.90 6.57 42.83
C GLY A 168 -8.08 7.70 41.84
N THR A 169 -7.17 8.67 41.85
CA THR A 169 -7.12 9.76 40.85
C THR A 169 -6.28 9.33 39.67
N VAL A 170 -6.89 9.24 38.50
CA VAL A 170 -6.28 8.69 37.28
C VAL A 170 -6.25 9.75 36.19
N THR A 171 -5.12 9.94 35.55
CA THR A 171 -5.04 10.69 34.30
C THR A 171 -5.28 9.73 33.14
N ALA A 172 -6.33 9.99 32.34
CA ALA A 172 -6.67 9.27 31.12
C ALA A 172 -6.31 10.13 29.90
N THR A 173 -5.38 9.64 29.08
CA THR A 173 -4.92 10.31 27.86
C THR A 173 -5.38 9.49 26.65
N TYR A 174 -6.26 10.08 25.83
CA TYR A 174 -6.80 9.43 24.65
C TYR A 174 -6.03 9.87 23.41
N GLN A 175 -5.65 8.90 22.59
CA GLN A 175 -5.14 9.16 21.25
C GLN A 175 -6.28 9.52 20.28
N LEU A 176 -5.94 9.91 19.04
CA LEU A 176 -6.93 10.10 17.99
C LEU A 176 -7.78 8.83 17.83
N ASN A 177 -9.09 9.03 17.61
CA ASN A 177 -9.98 7.91 17.32
C ASN A 177 -9.44 7.09 16.14
N VAL A 178 -9.52 5.77 16.23
CA VAL A 178 -9.08 4.89 15.13
C VAL A 178 -9.90 5.11 13.87
N GLY A 179 -9.28 4.86 12.73
CA GLY A 179 -9.96 4.91 11.46
C GLY A 179 -10.46 3.56 10.98
N SER A 180 -11.11 3.54 9.82
CA SER A 180 -11.56 2.29 9.20
C SER A 180 -10.39 1.55 8.55
N PRO A 181 -10.17 0.27 8.87
CA PRO A 181 -9.14 -0.55 8.22
C PRO A 181 -9.50 -0.90 6.77
N THR A 182 -10.77 -0.82 6.38
CA THR A 182 -11.26 -1.17 5.05
C THR A 182 -12.28 -0.15 4.56
N SER A 183 -12.47 -0.09 3.24
CA SER A 183 -13.56 0.69 2.67
C SER A 183 -14.88 -0.09 2.72
N SER A 184 -15.97 0.61 2.94
CA SER A 184 -17.31 0.00 2.96
C SER A 184 -18.37 0.98 2.48
N PHE A 185 -19.43 0.45 1.85
CA PHE A 185 -20.61 1.26 1.54
C PHE A 185 -21.52 1.38 2.77
N GLY A 186 -21.95 2.59 3.09
CA GLY A 186 -22.90 2.87 4.15
C GLY A 186 -24.36 2.52 3.79
N PHE A 187 -24.65 2.21 2.51
CA PHE A 187 -25.97 1.84 2.00
C PHE A 187 -25.95 0.47 1.31
N GLY A 188 -27.10 -0.21 1.33
CA GLY A 188 -27.34 -1.45 0.63
C GLY A 188 -27.86 -2.55 1.53
N TRP A 189 -28.31 -3.64 0.92
CA TRP A 189 -28.70 -4.85 1.62
C TRP A 189 -27.47 -5.46 2.31
N GLY A 190 -27.52 -5.60 3.63
CA GLY A 190 -26.40 -6.16 4.41
C GLY A 190 -25.42 -5.17 5.03
N THR A 191 -25.59 -3.85 4.86
CA THR A 191 -24.67 -2.83 5.41
C THR A 191 -24.96 -2.41 6.87
N ALA A 192 -25.91 -3.06 7.55
CA ALA A 192 -26.16 -2.89 8.99
C ALA A 192 -26.85 -4.12 9.55
N THR A 193 -26.91 -4.21 10.89
CA THR A 193 -27.67 -5.27 11.56
C THR A 193 -29.13 -5.30 11.07
N TRP A 194 -29.63 -6.49 10.82
CA TRP A 194 -31.04 -6.73 10.54
C TRP A 194 -31.88 -6.13 11.67
N ASN A 195 -32.95 -5.41 11.31
CA ASN A 195 -33.84 -4.73 12.27
C ASN A 195 -33.30 -3.40 12.87
N ALA A 196 -32.30 -2.79 12.26
CA ALA A 196 -31.87 -1.42 12.62
C ALA A 196 -32.81 -0.38 12.00
N GLY A 197 -33.87 -0.01 12.70
CA GLY A 197 -34.91 0.93 12.30
C GLY A 197 -36.23 0.25 11.91
N SER A 198 -37.37 0.95 12.15
CA SER A 198 -38.69 0.49 11.74
C SER A 198 -38.91 0.67 10.24
N TRP A 199 -39.84 -0.09 9.66
CA TRP A 199 -40.32 0.13 8.30
C TRP A 199 -40.73 1.60 8.12
N ASN A 200 -40.25 2.21 7.03
CA ASN A 200 -40.51 3.61 6.68
C ASN A 200 -39.77 4.67 7.54
N THR A 201 -38.74 4.31 8.31
CA THR A 201 -37.89 5.29 8.99
C THR A 201 -36.55 5.38 8.24
N PRO A 202 -36.21 6.53 7.63
CA PRO A 202 -34.90 6.72 7.00
C PRO A 202 -33.79 6.51 8.03
N ARG A 203 -32.75 5.78 7.66
CA ARG A 203 -31.57 5.65 8.50
C ARG A 203 -30.86 7.00 8.61
N THR A 204 -30.36 7.33 9.80
CA THR A 204 -29.65 8.56 10.09
C THR A 204 -28.20 8.57 9.60
N SER A 205 -27.72 7.55 8.89
CA SER A 205 -26.34 7.53 8.39
C SER A 205 -26.20 8.43 7.18
N SER A 206 -25.44 9.50 7.32
CA SER A 206 -25.09 10.45 6.28
C SER A 206 -23.93 10.00 5.39
N ALA A 207 -23.21 8.91 5.73
CA ALA A 207 -22.06 8.44 4.99
C ALA A 207 -22.46 7.35 3.98
N ILE A 208 -22.44 7.70 2.70
CA ILE A 208 -22.72 6.80 1.58
C ILE A 208 -21.57 5.80 1.39
N PHE A 209 -20.34 6.26 1.60
CA PHE A 209 -19.13 5.47 1.44
C PHE A 209 -18.10 5.86 2.51
N VAL A 210 -17.66 4.88 3.29
CA VAL A 210 -16.58 5.04 4.26
C VAL A 210 -15.29 4.59 3.60
N GLU A 211 -14.37 5.53 3.38
CA GLU A 211 -13.06 5.24 2.82
C GLU A 211 -12.16 4.59 3.89
N ALA A 212 -11.32 3.64 3.46
CA ALA A 212 -10.25 3.14 4.30
C ALA A 212 -9.34 4.29 4.73
N THR A 213 -8.92 4.29 5.99
CA THR A 213 -8.10 5.36 6.56
C THR A 213 -6.68 5.29 6.02
N TYR A 214 -6.16 6.46 5.62
CA TYR A 214 -4.77 6.66 5.23
C TYR A 214 -4.23 7.96 5.81
N TRP A 215 -2.92 8.10 5.84
CA TRP A 215 -2.21 9.32 6.17
C TRP A 215 -1.52 9.88 4.93
N SER A 216 -1.35 11.18 4.85
CA SER A 216 -0.42 11.83 3.93
C SER A 216 0.64 12.56 4.72
N PHE A 217 1.89 12.46 4.25
CA PHE A 217 3.07 12.97 4.94
C PHE A 217 3.88 13.89 4.06
N ASP A 218 4.41 14.94 4.65
CA ASP A 218 5.51 15.68 4.04
C ASP A 218 6.40 16.31 5.12
N ILE A 219 7.56 16.84 4.70
CA ILE A 219 8.61 17.33 5.58
C ILE A 219 8.84 18.81 5.32
N LEU A 220 8.85 19.62 6.38
CA LEU A 220 9.29 21.01 6.35
C LEU A 220 10.46 21.19 7.32
N GLY A 221 11.64 21.43 6.78
CA GLY A 221 12.88 21.38 7.58
C GLY A 221 13.19 19.95 8.02
N GLU A 222 13.12 19.68 9.31
CA GLU A 222 13.27 18.34 9.90
C GLU A 222 11.96 17.75 10.41
N ASP A 223 10.92 18.59 10.51
CA ASP A 223 9.66 18.24 11.11
C ASP A 223 8.75 17.49 10.15
N LEU A 224 8.11 16.47 10.67
CA LEU A 224 7.08 15.74 9.96
C LEU A 224 5.74 16.46 10.06
N PHE A 225 5.12 16.71 8.92
CA PHE A 225 3.73 17.13 8.84
C PHE A 225 2.86 15.96 8.38
N ALA A 226 1.72 15.79 9.01
CA ALA A 226 0.84 14.65 8.78
C ALA A 226 -0.64 15.06 8.79
N ILE A 227 -1.39 14.57 7.82
CA ILE A 227 -2.86 14.64 7.79
C ILE A 227 -3.40 13.22 7.66
N ARG A 228 -4.33 12.83 8.53
CA ARG A 228 -5.19 11.68 8.28
C ARG A 228 -6.33 12.11 7.37
N ASN A 229 -6.70 11.30 6.39
CA ASN A 229 -7.79 11.65 5.45
C ASN A 229 -9.05 12.14 6.19
N ASN A 230 -9.57 13.28 5.74
CA ASN A 230 -10.66 14.05 6.37
C ASN A 230 -10.35 14.44 7.84
N GLY A 231 -9.10 14.71 8.17
CA GLY A 231 -8.62 15.11 9.48
C GLY A 231 -7.84 16.41 9.46
N ALA A 232 -7.39 16.83 10.63
CA ALA A 232 -6.60 18.04 10.84
C ALA A 232 -5.12 17.84 10.49
N LEU A 233 -4.39 18.96 10.38
CA LEU A 233 -2.95 18.98 10.20
C LEU A 233 -2.25 18.83 11.55
N TYR A 234 -1.32 17.89 11.63
CA TYR A 234 -0.44 17.65 12.77
C TYR A 234 1.02 17.90 12.39
N ARG A 235 1.80 18.37 13.35
CA ARG A 235 3.26 18.53 13.26
C ARG A 235 3.93 17.67 14.33
N TRP A 236 4.85 16.84 13.94
CA TRP A 236 5.78 16.19 14.84
C TRP A 236 7.12 16.95 14.81
N ASP A 237 7.49 17.50 15.96
CA ASP A 237 8.69 18.29 16.16
C ASP A 237 9.81 17.37 16.68
N LEU A 238 10.85 17.19 15.88
CA LEU A 238 12.00 16.35 16.26
C LEU A 238 12.70 16.85 17.52
N SER A 239 12.70 18.17 17.78
CA SER A 239 13.33 18.75 18.96
C SER A 239 12.72 18.30 20.29
N GLY A 240 11.46 17.87 20.26
CA GLY A 240 10.75 17.31 21.42
C GLY A 240 11.14 15.88 21.77
N GLY A 241 11.93 15.22 20.91
CA GLY A 241 12.32 13.81 21.06
C GLY A 241 11.46 12.84 20.27
N VAL A 242 12.03 11.67 19.93
CA VAL A 242 11.43 10.71 18.98
C VAL A 242 10.11 10.09 19.43
N ALA A 243 9.83 10.04 20.71
CA ALA A 243 8.59 9.47 21.27
C ALA A 243 7.56 10.52 21.67
N THR A 244 7.76 11.80 21.31
CA THR A 244 6.80 12.86 21.62
C THR A 244 5.62 12.78 20.63
N PRO A 245 4.35 12.76 21.09
CA PRO A 245 3.21 12.76 20.20
C PRO A 245 3.17 14.00 19.28
N ALA A 246 2.76 13.81 18.03
CA ALA A 246 2.55 14.91 17.10
C ALA A 246 1.46 15.87 17.61
N GLN A 247 1.64 17.17 17.38
CA GLN A 247 0.80 18.22 17.89
C GLN A 247 -0.13 18.79 16.81
N LEU A 248 -1.35 19.13 17.19
CA LEU A 248 -2.30 19.79 16.31
C LEU A 248 -1.81 21.20 15.91
N VAL A 249 -1.83 21.49 14.61
CA VAL A 249 -1.62 22.86 14.11
C VAL A 249 -2.97 23.59 14.12
N THR A 250 -3.23 24.31 15.19
CA THR A 250 -4.56 24.89 15.49
C THR A 250 -5.02 25.97 14.50
N GLN A 251 -4.09 26.62 13.80
CA GLN A 251 -4.38 27.67 12.83
C GLN A 251 -4.66 27.13 11.42
N ALA A 252 -4.30 25.86 11.17
CA ALA A 252 -4.54 25.18 9.89
C ALA A 252 -6.00 24.75 9.75
N PRO A 253 -6.45 24.40 8.53
CA PRO A 253 -7.76 23.79 8.34
C PRO A 253 -7.95 22.56 9.21
N GLY A 254 -9.11 22.42 9.85
CA GLY A 254 -9.44 21.33 10.76
C GLY A 254 -9.79 20.03 10.02
N THR A 255 -10.11 20.10 8.72
CA THR A 255 -10.34 18.90 7.89
C THR A 255 -9.68 19.06 6.52
N SER A 256 -8.96 18.04 6.09
CA SER A 256 -8.32 17.97 4.76
C SER A 256 -8.13 16.53 4.34
N ARG A 257 -8.11 16.28 3.04
CA ARG A 257 -7.93 14.92 2.50
C ARG A 257 -6.46 14.55 2.33
N PHE A 258 -5.65 15.49 1.87
CA PHE A 258 -4.26 15.23 1.49
C PHE A 258 -3.35 16.42 1.83
N LEU A 259 -2.09 16.13 2.09
CA LEU A 259 -1.03 17.09 2.41
C LEU A 259 0.08 17.02 1.38
N LEU A 260 0.57 18.19 0.99
CA LEU A 260 1.84 18.30 0.25
C LEU A 260 2.53 19.61 0.65
N ILE A 261 3.86 19.60 0.72
CA ILE A 261 4.65 20.82 0.90
C ILE A 261 5.41 21.07 -0.40
N THR A 262 5.28 22.28 -0.95
CA THR A 262 5.90 22.65 -2.22
C THR A 262 7.41 22.87 -2.06
N ASN A 263 8.15 22.87 -3.18
CA ASN A 263 9.56 23.28 -3.17
C ASN A 263 9.76 24.73 -2.70
N GLY A 264 8.73 25.57 -2.89
CA GLY A 264 8.68 26.93 -2.37
C GLY A 264 8.37 27.03 -0.87
N GLN A 265 8.23 25.89 -0.16
CA GLN A 265 7.93 25.80 1.26
C GLN A 265 6.55 26.38 1.66
N PHE A 266 5.55 26.20 0.80
CA PHE A 266 4.13 26.37 1.12
C PHE A 266 3.57 25.03 1.56
N VAL A 267 2.81 24.99 2.64
CA VAL A 267 2.06 23.82 3.08
C VAL A 267 0.72 23.83 2.37
N LEU A 268 0.44 22.81 1.57
CA LEU A 268 -0.83 22.65 0.85
C LEU A 268 -1.73 21.67 1.60
N CYS A 269 -2.95 22.08 1.90
CA CYS A 269 -4.06 21.24 2.32
C CYS A 269 -5.04 21.09 1.16
N LEU A 270 -5.29 19.86 0.72
CA LEU A 270 -6.09 19.54 -0.45
C LEU A 270 -7.39 18.83 -0.03
N GLY A 271 -8.51 19.17 -0.68
CA GLY A 271 -9.83 18.69 -0.28
C GLY A 271 -10.20 19.19 1.11
N THR A 272 -10.12 20.49 1.34
CA THR A 272 -10.09 21.13 2.65
C THR A 272 -11.31 22.02 2.92
N GLU A 273 -11.36 22.66 4.08
CA GLU A 273 -12.42 23.58 4.50
C GLU A 273 -12.48 24.85 3.64
N GLU A 274 -13.67 25.27 3.27
CA GLU A 274 -13.89 26.62 2.69
C GLU A 274 -13.69 27.70 3.74
N GLN A 275 -14.13 27.46 4.98
CA GLN A 275 -13.93 28.33 6.10
C GLN A 275 -13.10 27.62 7.18
N ILE A 276 -11.89 28.12 7.42
CA ILE A 276 -10.96 27.55 8.39
C ILE A 276 -11.58 27.46 9.78
N GLY A 277 -11.42 26.32 10.45
CA GLY A 277 -11.99 26.04 11.76
C GLY A 277 -13.48 25.67 11.74
N THR A 278 -14.04 25.43 10.56
CA THR A 278 -15.43 24.98 10.38
C THR A 278 -15.48 23.66 9.60
N PRO A 279 -15.23 22.52 10.22
CA PRO A 279 -15.10 21.21 9.55
C PRO A 279 -16.30 20.83 8.65
N GLY A 280 -17.50 21.34 8.95
CA GLY A 280 -18.70 21.13 8.14
C GLY A 280 -18.69 21.83 6.77
N THR A 281 -17.69 22.67 6.47
CA THR A 281 -17.52 23.37 5.18
C THR A 281 -16.46 22.71 4.30
N GLN A 282 -16.13 21.45 4.52
CA GLN A 282 -15.15 20.75 3.70
C GLN A 282 -15.60 20.67 2.24
N ASN A 283 -14.76 21.18 1.34
CA ASN A 283 -14.90 21.09 -0.11
C ASN A 283 -13.80 20.17 -0.66
N ASN A 284 -14.17 19.02 -1.16
CA ASN A 284 -13.24 17.99 -1.63
C ASN A 284 -12.41 18.42 -2.85
N MET A 285 -12.74 19.54 -3.50
CA MET A 285 -12.06 20.07 -4.67
C MET A 285 -11.22 21.32 -4.37
N LEU A 286 -11.22 21.79 -3.12
CA LEU A 286 -10.51 23.01 -2.72
C LEU A 286 -9.06 22.70 -2.37
N ILE A 287 -8.14 23.51 -2.89
CA ILE A 287 -6.73 23.56 -2.50
C ILE A 287 -6.54 24.82 -1.67
N ARG A 288 -5.93 24.71 -0.51
CA ARG A 288 -5.56 25.84 0.34
C ARG A 288 -4.08 25.74 0.70
N TRP A 289 -3.38 26.87 0.71
CA TRP A 289 -1.97 26.94 1.07
C TRP A 289 -1.69 27.94 2.17
N SER A 290 -0.70 27.61 3.01
CA SER A 290 -0.18 28.49 4.05
C SER A 290 0.63 29.66 3.45
N ALA A 291 1.03 30.60 4.27
CA ALA A 291 2.10 31.52 3.92
C ALA A 291 3.41 30.76 3.64
N GLN A 292 4.29 31.34 2.86
CA GLN A 292 5.60 30.76 2.56
C GLN A 292 6.44 30.63 3.83
N ARG A 293 6.95 29.43 4.13
CA ARG A 293 7.75 29.09 5.33
C ARG A 293 7.02 29.29 6.67
N ASP A 294 5.73 29.56 6.65
CA ASP A 294 4.92 29.74 7.86
C ASP A 294 3.65 28.90 7.79
N TYR A 295 3.72 27.72 8.41
CA TYR A 295 2.60 26.77 8.48
C TYR A 295 1.49 27.20 9.46
N THR A 296 1.66 28.31 10.18
CA THR A 296 0.66 28.85 11.11
C THR A 296 -0.20 29.94 10.49
N SER A 297 0.20 30.48 9.34
CA SER A 297 -0.49 31.60 8.67
C SER A 297 -1.24 31.12 7.43
N TRP A 298 -2.58 31.12 7.50
CA TRP A 298 -3.48 30.58 6.50
C TRP A 298 -4.49 31.61 5.94
N THR A 299 -4.52 32.82 6.51
CA THR A 299 -5.40 33.87 6.08
C THR A 299 -4.60 34.92 5.30
N PHE A 300 -5.00 35.18 4.06
CA PHE A 300 -4.35 36.18 3.22
C PHE A 300 -4.43 37.58 3.85
N THR A 301 -3.31 38.24 3.93
CA THR A 301 -3.22 39.63 4.39
C THR A 301 -2.72 40.53 3.26
N SER A 302 -1.57 40.24 2.68
CA SER A 302 -1.01 40.91 1.52
C SER A 302 0.08 40.04 0.89
N LEU A 303 0.41 40.26 -0.38
CA LEU A 303 1.49 39.53 -1.06
C LEU A 303 2.88 39.73 -0.43
N ARG A 304 3.08 40.81 0.33
CA ARG A 304 4.33 41.12 1.02
C ARG A 304 4.42 40.47 2.41
N GLU A 305 3.28 40.36 3.11
CA GLU A 305 3.25 39.86 4.49
C GLU A 305 2.84 38.40 4.56
N ASN A 306 1.84 38.05 3.76
CA ASN A 306 1.28 36.68 3.76
C ASN A 306 0.66 36.38 2.41
N ALA A 307 1.30 35.46 1.69
CA ALA A 307 0.87 34.99 0.37
C ALA A 307 -0.01 33.71 0.46
N SER A 308 -0.64 33.45 1.61
CA SER A 308 -1.62 32.37 1.75
C SER A 308 -2.83 32.54 0.84
N GLY A 309 -3.50 31.49 0.49
CA GLY A 309 -4.68 31.57 -0.38
C GLY A 309 -5.33 30.20 -0.62
N SER A 310 -6.26 30.21 -1.56
CA SER A 310 -6.94 28.98 -1.98
C SER A 310 -7.35 29.07 -3.46
N ASP A 311 -7.48 27.91 -4.09
CA ASP A 311 -8.00 27.75 -5.45
C ASP A 311 -8.80 26.44 -5.54
N GLN A 312 -9.67 26.32 -6.52
CA GLN A 312 -10.56 25.16 -6.67
C GLN A 312 -10.37 24.48 -8.01
N VAL A 313 -10.15 23.17 -7.96
CA VAL A 313 -10.16 22.32 -9.15
C VAL A 313 -11.58 22.20 -9.71
N GLN A 314 -11.72 22.25 -11.04
CA GLN A 314 -13.04 22.32 -11.67
C GLN A 314 -13.61 20.98 -12.09
N GLU A 315 -12.78 19.98 -12.46
CA GLU A 315 -13.22 18.69 -12.97
C GLU A 315 -12.95 17.57 -11.97
N GLY A 316 -13.99 16.85 -11.61
CA GLY A 316 -13.99 15.74 -10.65
C GLY A 316 -14.95 15.95 -9.49
N SER A 317 -14.96 15.02 -8.55
CA SER A 317 -15.76 15.09 -7.32
C SER A 317 -14.90 15.28 -6.07
N LYS A 318 -13.64 14.86 -6.14
CA LYS A 318 -12.67 14.96 -5.04
C LYS A 318 -11.23 14.93 -5.55
N ILE A 319 -10.36 15.64 -4.86
CA ILE A 319 -8.92 15.51 -5.03
C ILE A 319 -8.48 14.18 -4.41
N MET A 320 -7.77 13.36 -5.20
CA MET A 320 -7.28 12.05 -4.78
C MET A 320 -5.85 12.12 -4.29
N ALA A 321 -4.96 12.77 -5.03
CA ALA A 321 -3.52 12.79 -4.76
C ALA A 321 -2.86 14.08 -5.21
N ALA A 322 -1.68 14.33 -4.70
CA ALA A 322 -0.79 15.36 -5.21
C ALA A 322 0.67 14.91 -5.14
N ALA A 323 1.47 15.34 -6.10
CA ALA A 323 2.91 15.04 -6.16
C ALA A 323 3.72 16.22 -6.67
N ARG A 324 4.95 16.36 -6.20
CA ARG A 324 5.91 17.29 -6.79
C ARG A 324 6.47 16.69 -8.08
N SER A 325 6.47 17.44 -9.16
CA SER A 325 7.10 17.06 -10.41
C SER A 325 7.64 18.29 -11.15
N ARG A 326 8.91 18.25 -11.55
CA ARG A 326 9.58 19.31 -12.36
C ARG A 326 9.38 20.75 -11.86
N GLY A 327 9.35 20.94 -10.54
CA GLY A 327 9.17 22.26 -9.93
C GLY A 327 7.72 22.74 -9.76
N SER A 328 6.75 22.01 -10.30
CA SER A 328 5.30 22.20 -10.13
C SER A 328 4.71 21.12 -9.23
N VAL A 329 3.43 21.22 -8.93
CA VAL A 329 2.66 20.20 -8.23
C VAL A 329 1.62 19.62 -9.17
N LEU A 330 1.66 18.32 -9.37
CA LEU A 330 0.60 17.57 -10.03
C LEU A 330 -0.52 17.31 -9.02
N VAL A 331 -1.75 17.56 -9.40
CA VAL A 331 -2.94 17.36 -8.56
C VAL A 331 -3.91 16.48 -9.34
N TRP A 332 -4.11 15.24 -8.86
CA TRP A 332 -5.09 14.33 -9.43
C TRP A 332 -6.41 14.45 -8.72
N THR A 333 -7.48 14.52 -9.50
CA THR A 333 -8.82 14.24 -9.01
C THR A 333 -9.21 12.79 -9.35
N ASP A 334 -10.41 12.40 -9.03
CA ASP A 334 -11.02 11.15 -9.50
C ASP A 334 -11.34 11.13 -11.01
N ALA A 335 -11.22 12.29 -11.71
CA ALA A 335 -11.50 12.42 -13.14
C ALA A 335 -10.36 13.03 -13.96
N SER A 336 -9.55 13.94 -13.40
CA SER A 336 -8.61 14.77 -14.15
C SER A 336 -7.22 14.83 -13.53
N LEU A 337 -6.23 15.30 -14.32
CA LEU A 337 -4.93 15.74 -13.85
C LEU A 337 -4.79 17.25 -14.06
N ASN A 338 -4.34 17.94 -13.01
CA ASN A 338 -4.09 19.36 -12.99
C ASN A 338 -2.65 19.66 -12.58
N ILE A 339 -2.11 20.79 -13.01
CA ILE A 339 -0.80 21.28 -12.60
C ILE A 339 -0.99 22.58 -11.83
N LEU A 340 -0.44 22.63 -10.63
CA LEU A 340 -0.35 23.82 -9.81
C LEU A 340 1.09 24.33 -9.87
N THR A 341 1.29 25.50 -10.45
CA THR A 341 2.60 26.11 -10.66
C THR A 341 2.74 27.39 -9.86
N LEU A 342 3.84 27.53 -9.14
CA LEU A 342 4.18 28.77 -8.44
C LEU A 342 4.62 29.82 -9.48
N ILE A 343 3.80 30.87 -9.64
CA ILE A 343 4.06 31.94 -10.62
C ILE A 343 4.51 33.25 -9.96
N GLY A 344 4.12 33.47 -8.69
CA GLY A 344 4.36 34.76 -8.01
C GLY A 344 3.50 35.89 -8.59
N GLY A 345 3.69 37.08 -8.08
CA GLY A 345 2.88 38.25 -8.50
C GLY A 345 1.55 38.34 -7.78
N ASP A 346 0.50 38.82 -8.46
CA ASP A 346 -0.84 38.98 -7.86
C ASP A 346 -1.55 37.66 -7.56
N ALA A 347 -1.19 36.58 -8.29
CA ALA A 347 -1.58 35.22 -8.00
C ALA A 347 -0.34 34.43 -7.57
N VAL A 348 -0.40 33.77 -6.42
CA VAL A 348 0.72 32.95 -5.90
C VAL A 348 0.93 31.71 -6.75
N PHE A 349 -0.17 31.02 -7.06
CA PHE A 349 -0.19 29.82 -7.89
C PHE A 349 -1.10 29.99 -9.11
N SER A 350 -0.79 29.26 -10.17
CA SER A 350 -1.65 29.05 -11.33
C SER A 350 -2.06 27.59 -11.36
N LEU A 351 -3.34 27.32 -11.46
CA LEU A 351 -3.90 25.97 -11.59
C LEU A 351 -4.36 25.76 -13.03
N GLN A 352 -3.84 24.73 -13.68
CA GLN A 352 -4.17 24.39 -15.07
C GLN A 352 -4.48 22.90 -15.20
N GLN A 353 -5.59 22.57 -15.84
CA GLN A 353 -5.92 21.21 -16.20
C GLN A 353 -5.09 20.78 -17.44
N VAL A 354 -4.48 19.58 -17.37
CA VAL A 354 -3.64 19.02 -18.44
C VAL A 354 -4.15 17.68 -18.96
N GLY A 355 -5.11 17.07 -18.26
CA GLY A 355 -5.73 15.81 -18.70
C GLY A 355 -7.13 15.67 -18.15
N SER A 356 -8.03 15.07 -18.93
CA SER A 356 -9.39 14.68 -18.52
C SER A 356 -9.57 13.18 -18.70
N SER A 357 -10.54 12.60 -17.97
CA SER A 357 -10.81 11.14 -17.99
C SER A 357 -9.58 10.26 -17.67
N CYS A 358 -8.66 10.81 -16.88
CA CYS A 358 -7.40 10.17 -16.49
C CYS A 358 -7.15 10.25 -14.96
N GLY A 359 -8.20 10.40 -14.17
CA GLY A 359 -8.12 10.56 -12.73
C GLY A 359 -7.40 9.41 -12.02
N ALA A 360 -6.95 9.65 -10.80
CA ALA A 360 -6.29 8.65 -9.97
C ALA A 360 -7.30 7.76 -9.23
N VAL A 361 -7.03 6.45 -9.14
CA VAL A 361 -7.91 5.49 -8.46
C VAL A 361 -7.75 5.54 -6.93
N SER A 362 -6.59 5.98 -6.44
CA SER A 362 -6.27 6.08 -5.00
C SER A 362 -5.31 7.23 -4.71
N PRO A 363 -5.14 7.61 -3.44
CA PRO A 363 -4.16 8.64 -3.03
C PRO A 363 -2.71 8.27 -3.32
N PHE A 364 -2.39 7.00 -3.41
CA PHE A 364 -1.02 6.49 -3.56
C PHE A 364 -0.82 5.61 -4.80
N CYS A 365 -1.71 5.70 -5.79
CA CYS A 365 -1.60 4.93 -7.03
C CYS A 365 -0.64 5.52 -8.08
N TRP A 366 0.16 6.49 -7.70
CA TRP A 366 1.10 7.20 -8.57
C TRP A 366 2.54 7.00 -8.13
N ALA A 367 3.43 7.11 -9.09
CA ALA A 367 4.88 7.05 -8.91
C ALA A 367 5.56 8.08 -9.81
N GLU A 368 6.61 8.74 -9.33
CA GLU A 368 7.34 9.74 -10.10
C GLU A 368 8.82 9.35 -10.18
N VAL A 369 9.33 9.22 -11.39
CA VAL A 369 10.70 8.86 -11.68
C VAL A 369 11.27 9.82 -12.73
N ASN A 370 12.35 10.53 -12.36
CA ASN A 370 13.08 11.43 -13.27
C ASN A 370 12.18 12.49 -13.97
N GLY A 371 11.16 12.99 -13.26
CA GLY A 371 10.24 13.96 -13.80
C GLY A 371 9.13 13.37 -14.65
N VAL A 372 9.00 12.06 -14.71
CA VAL A 372 7.89 11.34 -15.37
C VAL A 372 7.01 10.72 -14.32
N SER A 373 5.72 10.97 -14.40
CA SER A 373 4.74 10.42 -13.46
C SER A 373 3.92 9.32 -14.11
N TYR A 374 3.78 8.21 -13.40
CA TYR A 374 2.99 7.03 -13.79
C TYR A 374 1.88 6.84 -12.78
N TRP A 375 0.65 6.55 -13.22
CA TRP A 375 -0.44 6.28 -12.27
C TRP A 375 -1.47 5.30 -12.82
N MET A 376 -2.18 4.67 -11.90
CA MET A 376 -3.32 3.82 -12.19
C MET A 376 -4.61 4.62 -12.09
N SER A 377 -5.39 4.61 -13.15
CA SER A 377 -6.76 5.13 -13.18
C SER A 377 -7.77 3.99 -13.00
N GLN A 378 -9.06 4.25 -13.18
CA GLN A 378 -10.12 3.26 -12.98
C GLN A 378 -10.11 2.14 -14.03
N THR A 379 -9.58 2.40 -15.24
CA THR A 379 -9.64 1.46 -16.37
C THR A 379 -8.34 1.33 -17.15
N ALA A 380 -7.32 2.12 -16.82
CA ALA A 380 -6.06 2.13 -17.56
C ALA A 380 -4.92 2.69 -16.70
N PHE A 381 -3.71 2.46 -17.17
CA PHE A 381 -2.50 3.12 -16.68
C PHE A 381 -2.16 4.31 -17.55
N TYR A 382 -1.64 5.36 -16.95
CA TYR A 382 -1.27 6.59 -17.61
C TYR A 382 0.14 7.04 -17.26
N ILE A 383 0.70 7.86 -18.14
CA ILE A 383 1.99 8.52 -17.99
C ILE A 383 1.84 10.03 -18.25
N PHE A 384 2.60 10.82 -17.50
CA PHE A 384 2.79 12.24 -17.74
C PHE A 384 4.28 12.53 -17.88
N ASP A 385 4.70 12.90 -19.09
CA ASP A 385 6.06 13.30 -19.44
C ASP A 385 6.16 14.78 -19.86
N GLY A 386 5.08 15.53 -19.68
CA GLY A 386 4.77 16.86 -20.19
C GLY A 386 3.42 16.86 -20.93
N SER A 387 2.93 15.68 -21.28
CA SER A 387 1.58 15.43 -21.78
C SER A 387 1.02 14.15 -21.18
N VAL A 388 -0.31 14.07 -21.02
CA VAL A 388 -0.96 12.85 -20.54
C VAL A 388 -1.12 11.86 -21.69
N LYS A 389 -0.64 10.64 -21.48
CA LYS A 389 -0.76 9.51 -22.43
C LYS A 389 -1.23 8.27 -21.72
N LYS A 390 -2.06 7.46 -22.36
CA LYS A 390 -2.37 6.11 -21.92
C LYS A 390 -1.17 5.20 -22.18
N LEU A 391 -0.80 4.35 -21.22
CA LEU A 391 0.19 3.29 -21.42
C LEU A 391 -0.46 2.08 -22.07
N ASP A 392 0.21 1.52 -23.08
CA ASP A 392 -0.16 0.23 -23.62
C ASP A 392 0.18 -0.86 -22.60
N CYS A 393 -0.80 -1.73 -22.31
CA CYS A 393 -0.66 -2.70 -21.22
C CYS A 393 -1.11 -4.09 -21.70
N THR A 394 -0.19 -5.03 -21.69
CA THR A 394 -0.43 -6.43 -22.11
C THR A 394 -1.16 -7.28 -21.05
N VAL A 395 -1.51 -6.68 -19.92
CA VAL A 395 -2.24 -7.32 -18.82
C VAL A 395 -3.40 -6.45 -18.33
N GLN A 396 -3.88 -5.52 -19.15
CA GLN A 396 -4.88 -4.51 -18.75
C GLN A 396 -6.19 -5.16 -18.28
N SER A 397 -6.80 -6.00 -19.12
CA SER A 397 -8.07 -6.67 -18.78
C SER A 397 -7.92 -7.55 -17.55
N TYR A 398 -6.82 -8.30 -17.44
CA TYR A 398 -6.53 -9.13 -16.27
C TYR A 398 -6.51 -8.33 -14.95
N VAL A 399 -5.93 -7.13 -14.96
CA VAL A 399 -5.83 -6.30 -13.75
C VAL A 399 -7.16 -5.62 -13.42
N PHE A 400 -7.80 -4.98 -14.42
CA PHE A 400 -8.98 -4.15 -14.16
C PHE A 400 -10.28 -4.96 -13.98
N ASP A 401 -10.37 -6.15 -14.56
CA ASP A 401 -11.49 -7.08 -14.31
C ASP A 401 -11.38 -7.75 -12.92
N ASP A 402 -10.14 -7.88 -12.40
CA ASP A 402 -9.86 -8.45 -11.06
C ASP A 402 -9.84 -7.40 -9.95
N LEU A 403 -9.77 -6.10 -10.26
CA LEU A 403 -9.72 -5.03 -9.26
C LEU A 403 -11.01 -4.95 -8.45
N ASP A 404 -10.91 -4.97 -7.12
CA ASP A 404 -12.04 -4.67 -6.23
C ASP A 404 -12.30 -3.16 -6.19
N THR A 405 -13.40 -2.72 -6.80
CA THR A 405 -13.77 -1.30 -6.91
C THR A 405 -14.17 -0.67 -5.58
N THR A 406 -14.62 -1.46 -4.60
CA THR A 406 -14.95 -0.97 -3.25
C THR A 406 -13.67 -0.63 -2.48
N SER A 407 -12.65 -1.45 -2.65
CA SER A 407 -11.38 -1.36 -1.94
C SER A 407 -10.29 -0.62 -2.76
N GLN A 408 -10.60 -0.08 -3.92
CA GLN A 408 -9.64 0.54 -4.85
C GLN A 408 -8.84 1.71 -4.25
N VAL A 409 -9.40 2.41 -3.25
CA VAL A 409 -8.68 3.50 -2.53
C VAL A 409 -7.40 3.00 -1.83
N GLN A 410 -7.25 1.70 -1.66
CA GLN A 410 -6.07 1.07 -1.05
C GLN A 410 -4.93 0.82 -2.04
N VAL A 411 -5.15 0.97 -3.34
CA VAL A 411 -4.10 0.78 -4.37
C VAL A 411 -2.89 1.64 -4.01
N TYR A 412 -1.71 1.03 -4.05
CA TYR A 412 -0.45 1.69 -3.72
C TYR A 412 0.58 1.45 -4.82
N ALA A 413 1.25 2.50 -5.27
CA ALA A 413 2.35 2.41 -6.23
C ALA A 413 3.69 2.44 -5.50
N GLY A 414 4.58 1.52 -5.85
CA GLY A 414 5.95 1.47 -5.38
C GLY A 414 6.94 1.60 -6.54
N ILE A 415 8.07 2.25 -6.29
CA ILE A 415 9.14 2.40 -7.26
C ILE A 415 10.31 1.52 -6.83
N ASN A 416 10.97 0.87 -7.78
CA ASN A 416 12.26 0.22 -7.60
C ASN A 416 13.21 0.71 -8.71
N VAL A 417 13.92 1.78 -8.40
CA VAL A 417 14.78 2.48 -9.39
C VAL A 417 15.92 1.59 -9.89
N ASP A 418 16.44 0.68 -9.06
CA ASP A 418 17.53 -0.22 -9.45
C ASP A 418 17.16 -1.17 -10.59
N PHE A 419 15.87 -1.48 -10.72
CA PHE A 419 15.34 -2.37 -11.72
C PHE A 419 14.43 -1.69 -12.74
N ASN A 420 14.27 -0.35 -12.65
CA ASN A 420 13.41 0.46 -13.52
C ASN A 420 11.93 0.04 -13.46
N GLU A 421 11.46 -0.28 -12.27
CA GLU A 421 10.13 -0.83 -12.03
C GLU A 421 9.21 0.19 -11.36
N VAL A 422 7.96 0.25 -11.81
CA VAL A 422 6.82 0.80 -11.07
C VAL A 422 5.85 -0.34 -10.82
N THR A 423 5.54 -0.60 -9.56
CA THR A 423 4.65 -1.69 -9.14
C THR A 423 3.41 -1.12 -8.48
N TRP A 424 2.22 -1.49 -8.97
CA TRP A 424 0.95 -1.20 -8.31
C TRP A 424 0.49 -2.43 -7.55
N PHE A 425 0.31 -2.26 -6.25
CA PHE A 425 -0.27 -3.24 -5.34
C PHE A 425 -1.77 -2.96 -5.24
N TYR A 426 -2.61 -3.97 -5.45
CA TYR A 426 -4.06 -3.78 -5.48
C TYR A 426 -4.82 -4.94 -4.85
N PRO A 427 -6.04 -4.69 -4.34
CA PRO A 427 -6.95 -5.73 -3.88
C PRO A 427 -7.65 -6.38 -5.07
N SER A 428 -7.63 -7.72 -5.14
CA SER A 428 -8.41 -8.45 -6.13
C SER A 428 -9.88 -8.48 -5.77
N LYS A 429 -10.74 -8.76 -6.73
CA LYS A 429 -12.19 -8.81 -6.58
C LYS A 429 -12.62 -9.68 -5.39
N GLY A 430 -13.42 -9.09 -4.52
CA GLY A 430 -13.88 -9.70 -3.28
C GLY A 430 -12.86 -9.71 -2.13
N SER A 431 -11.69 -9.09 -2.31
CA SER A 431 -10.72 -8.89 -1.25
C SER A 431 -10.80 -7.47 -0.69
N ASN A 432 -10.84 -7.34 0.62
CA ASN A 432 -10.78 -6.05 1.31
C ASN A 432 -9.34 -5.67 1.72
N VAL A 433 -8.35 -6.45 1.32
CA VAL A 433 -6.92 -6.21 1.55
C VAL A 433 -6.12 -6.42 0.27
N ILE A 434 -5.01 -5.70 0.13
CA ILE A 434 -4.08 -5.84 -0.99
C ILE A 434 -3.51 -7.26 -1.02
N ASN A 435 -3.64 -7.95 -2.17
CA ASN A 435 -3.20 -9.32 -2.38
C ASN A 435 -2.63 -9.61 -3.77
N ARG A 436 -2.58 -8.61 -4.64
CA ARG A 436 -2.06 -8.68 -6.01
C ARG A 436 -1.08 -7.55 -6.26
N SER A 437 -0.23 -7.74 -7.27
CA SER A 437 0.56 -6.65 -7.83
C SER A 437 0.75 -6.81 -9.34
N VAL A 438 0.91 -5.67 -10.00
CA VAL A 438 1.28 -5.54 -11.41
C VAL A 438 2.44 -4.58 -11.51
N THR A 439 3.44 -4.93 -12.29
CA THR A 439 4.66 -4.15 -12.45
C THR A 439 4.88 -3.77 -13.90
N TYR A 440 5.27 -2.54 -14.12
CA TYR A 440 5.73 -1.99 -15.39
C TYR A 440 7.22 -1.67 -15.31
N ASN A 441 8.02 -2.28 -16.16
CA ASN A 441 9.41 -1.87 -16.35
C ASN A 441 9.43 -0.75 -17.39
N TYR A 442 9.68 0.48 -16.94
CA TYR A 442 9.58 1.68 -17.77
C TYR A 442 10.78 1.87 -18.74
N LEU A 443 11.87 1.12 -18.56
CA LEU A 443 13.01 1.14 -19.50
C LEU A 443 12.82 0.12 -20.63
N GLU A 444 12.25 -1.04 -20.31
CA GLU A 444 12.12 -2.15 -21.26
C GLU A 444 10.73 -2.23 -21.88
N ASP A 445 9.79 -1.40 -21.42
CA ASP A 445 8.39 -1.36 -21.87
C ASP A 445 7.70 -2.73 -21.77
N VAL A 446 7.81 -3.37 -20.60
CA VAL A 446 7.24 -4.69 -20.36
C VAL A 446 6.45 -4.73 -19.07
N TRP A 447 5.38 -5.53 -19.08
CA TRP A 447 4.49 -5.75 -17.94
C TRP A 447 4.63 -7.15 -17.38
N TYR A 448 4.44 -7.27 -16.06
CA TYR A 448 4.34 -8.56 -15.39
C TYR A 448 3.50 -8.48 -14.11
N THR A 449 2.95 -9.63 -13.73
CA THR A 449 2.00 -9.72 -12.62
C THR A 449 2.57 -10.59 -11.49
N ASN A 450 2.07 -10.40 -10.27
CA ASN A 450 2.46 -11.24 -9.15
C ASN A 450 1.30 -11.45 -8.19
N THR A 451 1.05 -12.69 -7.82
CA THR A 451 -0.01 -13.08 -6.87
C THR A 451 0.48 -13.29 -5.44
N GLY A 452 1.80 -13.42 -5.22
CA GLY A 452 2.41 -13.64 -3.90
C GLY A 452 3.05 -12.40 -3.28
N PHE A 453 3.19 -11.33 -4.05
CA PHE A 453 3.90 -10.11 -3.68
C PHE A 453 2.90 -9.00 -3.38
N ALA A 454 2.41 -8.96 -2.14
CA ALA A 454 1.44 -7.98 -1.67
C ALA A 454 2.09 -7.04 -0.64
N ARG A 455 2.01 -5.72 -0.91
CA ARG A 455 2.52 -4.68 0.00
C ARG A 455 1.49 -3.56 0.11
N THR A 456 1.31 -3.05 1.32
CA THR A 456 0.31 -2.01 1.62
C THR A 456 0.89 -0.60 1.57
N ALA A 457 2.20 -0.47 1.66
CA ALA A 457 2.95 0.75 1.46
C ALA A 457 4.38 0.42 1.03
N TRP A 458 5.02 1.35 0.34
CA TRP A 458 6.36 1.20 -0.23
C TRP A 458 7.14 2.52 -0.13
N SER A 459 8.41 2.42 0.20
CA SER A 459 9.38 3.52 0.08
C SER A 459 10.59 3.00 -0.68
N ASP A 460 10.96 3.68 -1.76
CA ASP A 460 12.13 3.34 -2.54
C ASP A 460 13.42 3.66 -1.76
N ARG A 461 14.53 3.15 -2.29
CA ARG A 461 15.85 3.52 -1.79
C ARG A 461 16.10 5.03 -1.95
N GLY A 462 17.03 5.54 -1.16
CA GLY A 462 17.40 6.96 -1.14
C GLY A 462 17.90 7.32 0.24
N VAL A 463 17.01 7.50 1.19
CA VAL A 463 17.36 7.64 2.61
C VAL A 463 17.99 6.35 3.15
N TYR A 464 17.44 5.22 2.74
CA TYR A 464 17.99 3.88 3.03
C TYR A 464 18.53 3.25 1.75
N SER A 465 19.46 2.30 1.90
CA SER A 465 20.12 1.62 0.78
C SER A 465 19.20 0.70 -0.02
N ASN A 466 18.15 0.20 0.62
CA ASN A 466 17.21 -0.76 0.08
C ASN A 466 15.78 -0.19 0.14
N PRO A 467 14.87 -0.63 -0.73
CA PRO A 467 13.47 -0.32 -0.59
C PRO A 467 12.87 -0.93 0.68
N PHE A 468 11.95 -0.19 1.32
CA PHE A 468 11.19 -0.66 2.47
C PHE A 468 9.71 -0.75 2.13
N ALA A 469 9.07 -1.81 2.61
CA ALA A 469 7.64 -2.00 2.38
C ALA A 469 6.96 -2.65 3.58
N SER A 470 5.65 -2.50 3.62
CA SER A 470 4.80 -3.07 4.67
C SER A 470 3.90 -4.15 4.11
N ARG A 471 3.66 -5.19 4.90
CA ARG A 471 2.65 -6.23 4.64
C ARG A 471 1.71 -6.31 5.83
N TYR A 472 0.42 -6.34 5.55
CA TYR A 472 -0.61 -6.47 6.57
C TYR A 472 -1.01 -7.93 6.80
N TYR A 473 -1.22 -8.27 8.05
CA TYR A 473 -1.67 -9.57 8.53
C TYR A 473 -2.94 -9.37 9.37
N PRO A 474 -4.14 -9.58 8.80
CA PRO A 474 -5.40 -9.22 9.45
C PRO A 474 -5.70 -10.03 10.71
N ASN A 475 -5.13 -11.22 10.84
CA ASN A 475 -5.38 -12.12 11.97
C ASN A 475 -4.24 -12.13 13.00
N ASP A 476 -3.19 -11.32 12.80
CA ASP A 476 -2.05 -11.27 13.70
C ASP A 476 -2.17 -10.12 14.69
N LEU A 477 -1.62 -10.29 15.87
CA LEU A 477 -1.52 -9.23 16.88
C LEU A 477 -0.19 -8.48 16.75
N PRO A 478 -0.16 -7.19 17.11
CA PRO A 478 1.10 -6.47 17.34
C PRO A 478 1.95 -7.18 18.41
N THR A 479 3.27 -7.21 18.20
CA THR A 479 4.15 -8.05 19.03
C THR A 479 5.09 -7.28 19.94
N ASN A 480 5.20 -5.96 19.80
CA ASN A 480 6.12 -5.14 20.58
C ASN A 480 5.45 -3.95 21.29
N GLU A 481 4.16 -3.86 21.20
CA GLU A 481 3.41 -2.80 21.85
C GLU A 481 2.92 -3.29 23.20
N THR A 482 3.10 -2.48 24.24
CA THR A 482 2.65 -2.77 25.60
C THR A 482 1.16 -2.50 25.80
N ILE A 483 0.40 -2.50 24.70
CA ILE A 483 -1.04 -2.23 24.69
C ILE A 483 -1.78 -3.44 25.25
N ARG A 484 -2.65 -3.21 26.20
CA ARG A 484 -3.50 -4.24 26.80
C ARG A 484 -4.86 -4.31 26.09
N GLY A 485 -5.40 -5.52 26.01
CA GLY A 485 -6.72 -5.78 25.42
C GLY A 485 -6.78 -5.63 23.89
N ILE A 486 -5.65 -5.60 23.21
CA ILE A 486 -5.57 -5.37 21.77
C ILE A 486 -6.22 -6.51 20.98
N THR A 487 -6.95 -6.13 19.93
CA THR A 487 -7.57 -7.04 18.96
C THR A 487 -6.65 -7.30 17.75
N ALA A 488 -7.05 -8.20 16.86
CA ALA A 488 -6.24 -8.57 15.70
C ALA A 488 -6.02 -7.42 14.71
N GLY A 489 -4.98 -7.55 13.90
CA GLY A 489 -4.62 -6.67 12.79
C GLY A 489 -3.29 -5.96 12.99
N ALA A 490 -2.24 -6.50 12.38
CA ALA A 490 -0.90 -5.96 12.50
C ALA A 490 -0.16 -5.92 11.16
N SER A 491 0.76 -4.99 11.00
CA SER A 491 1.64 -4.88 9.86
C SER A 491 3.08 -5.23 10.22
N GLN A 492 3.78 -5.90 9.28
CA GLN A 492 5.20 -6.18 9.35
C GLN A 492 5.94 -5.31 8.33
N LEU A 493 7.05 -4.71 8.76
CA LEU A 493 7.96 -3.96 7.91
C LEU A 493 9.04 -4.88 7.33
N TYR A 494 9.33 -4.73 6.03
CA TYR A 494 10.34 -5.51 5.32
C TYR A 494 11.31 -4.61 4.59
N ARG A 495 12.56 -5.03 4.55
CA ARG A 495 13.60 -4.53 3.67
C ARG A 495 13.64 -5.43 2.43
N HIS A 496 13.46 -4.83 1.26
CA HIS A 496 13.44 -5.50 -0.05
C HIS A 496 14.79 -5.50 -0.74
N GLU A 497 14.92 -6.34 -1.76
CA GLU A 497 16.18 -6.58 -2.49
C GLU A 497 17.32 -6.98 -1.53
N ASP A 498 16.97 -7.77 -0.53
CA ASP A 498 17.85 -8.19 0.56
C ASP A 498 17.90 -9.73 0.62
N GLY A 499 18.97 -10.28 0.04
CA GLY A 499 19.13 -11.72 -0.11
C GLY A 499 18.25 -12.32 -1.22
N LEU A 500 17.96 -13.62 -1.08
CA LEU A 500 17.26 -14.44 -2.09
C LEU A 500 15.98 -15.10 -1.56
N ASN A 501 15.65 -14.90 -0.30
CA ASN A 501 14.63 -15.65 0.40
C ASN A 501 13.44 -14.77 0.82
N ASP A 502 12.31 -15.39 1.13
CA ASP A 502 11.16 -14.77 1.78
C ASP A 502 11.36 -14.80 3.30
N ASP A 503 11.98 -13.76 3.86
CA ASP A 503 12.23 -13.64 5.31
C ASP A 503 12.87 -14.91 5.93
N GLY A 504 13.88 -15.44 5.24
CA GLY A 504 14.59 -16.68 5.63
C GLY A 504 13.89 -17.97 5.17
N GLY A 505 12.68 -17.88 4.63
CA GLY A 505 11.99 -19.01 4.00
C GLY A 505 12.26 -19.11 2.49
N ALA A 506 11.99 -20.26 1.89
CA ALA A 506 12.10 -20.42 0.45
C ALA A 506 11.07 -19.55 -0.29
N MET A 507 11.53 -18.80 -1.31
CA MET A 507 10.65 -18.02 -2.16
C MET A 507 10.20 -18.85 -3.36
N THR A 508 8.89 -19.06 -3.46
CA THR A 508 8.30 -19.73 -4.63
C THR A 508 8.28 -18.79 -5.82
N CYS A 509 8.90 -19.21 -6.93
CA CYS A 509 8.88 -18.50 -8.20
C CYS A 509 8.34 -19.40 -9.30
N SER A 510 7.57 -18.84 -10.21
CA SER A 510 7.05 -19.55 -11.38
C SER A 510 7.03 -18.65 -12.60
N LEU A 511 7.18 -19.25 -13.79
CA LEU A 511 7.08 -18.56 -15.07
C LEU A 511 6.55 -19.56 -16.10
N THR A 512 5.52 -19.19 -16.86
CA THR A 512 4.85 -20.06 -17.84
C THR A 512 4.81 -19.35 -19.20
N SER A 513 5.23 -20.06 -20.27
CA SER A 513 5.12 -19.57 -21.63
C SER A 513 3.74 -19.84 -22.24
N GLY A 514 3.39 -19.12 -23.27
CA GLY A 514 2.35 -19.51 -24.22
C GLY A 514 2.66 -20.87 -24.88
N ASP A 515 1.67 -21.42 -25.54
CA ASP A 515 1.83 -22.66 -26.28
C ASP A 515 2.67 -22.42 -27.53
N ILE A 516 3.67 -23.27 -27.73
CA ILE A 516 4.62 -23.22 -28.84
C ILE A 516 4.32 -24.41 -29.73
N ASP A 517 4.19 -24.21 -31.00
CA ASP A 517 3.98 -25.24 -32.00
C ASP A 517 5.11 -25.28 -33.06
N ILE A 518 4.94 -26.12 -34.05
CA ILE A 518 5.81 -26.22 -35.22
C ILE A 518 4.90 -26.26 -36.45
N GLU A 519 5.25 -25.45 -37.47
CA GLU A 519 4.52 -25.39 -38.74
C GLU A 519 3.01 -25.14 -38.52
N ASP A 520 2.67 -24.10 -37.70
CA ASP A 520 1.30 -23.70 -37.37
C ASP A 520 0.45 -24.85 -36.74
N GLY A 521 1.10 -25.77 -36.02
CA GLY A 521 0.44 -26.88 -35.32
C GLY A 521 -0.06 -28.02 -36.20
N ASP A 522 0.30 -28.06 -37.50
CA ASP A 522 -0.14 -29.12 -38.41
C ASP A 522 0.49 -30.46 -38.08
N GLN A 523 1.70 -30.46 -37.54
CA GLN A 523 2.44 -31.68 -37.20
C GLN A 523 2.53 -31.97 -35.72
N VAL A 524 2.49 -33.24 -35.39
CA VAL A 524 2.91 -33.73 -34.08
C VAL A 524 4.43 -33.79 -34.03
N TYR A 525 5.03 -33.32 -32.97
CA TYR A 525 6.48 -33.41 -32.77
C TYR A 525 6.84 -34.10 -31.47
N HIS A 526 8.04 -34.64 -31.45
CA HIS A 526 8.68 -35.27 -30.32
C HIS A 526 9.90 -34.46 -29.89
N ILE A 527 9.97 -34.10 -28.59
CA ILE A 527 11.17 -33.54 -27.97
C ILE A 527 11.94 -34.64 -27.28
N SER A 528 13.19 -34.88 -27.68
CA SER A 528 14.07 -35.90 -27.12
C SER A 528 15.03 -35.36 -26.06
N ARG A 529 15.45 -34.10 -26.20
CA ARG A 529 16.46 -33.48 -25.34
C ARG A 529 16.25 -31.98 -25.27
N VAL A 530 16.54 -31.41 -24.07
CA VAL A 530 16.57 -29.97 -23.83
C VAL A 530 17.96 -29.57 -23.30
N ILE A 531 18.47 -28.45 -23.84
CA ILE A 531 19.70 -27.81 -23.36
C ILE A 531 19.28 -26.50 -22.70
N PRO A 532 19.29 -26.42 -21.35
CA PRO A 532 18.92 -25.23 -20.62
C PRO A 532 20.05 -24.20 -20.67
N ASP A 533 19.68 -22.90 -20.66
CA ASP A 533 20.60 -21.79 -20.58
C ASP A 533 20.17 -20.88 -19.41
N PHE A 534 20.94 -20.92 -18.34
CA PHE A 534 20.72 -20.09 -17.15
C PHE A 534 21.99 -19.35 -16.78
N LYS A 535 21.83 -18.09 -16.44
CA LYS A 535 22.88 -17.25 -15.86
C LYS A 535 22.65 -17.14 -14.34
N ASN A 536 23.74 -17.16 -13.56
CA ASN A 536 23.71 -17.04 -12.10
C ASN A 536 22.80 -18.07 -11.40
N LEU A 537 22.71 -19.27 -11.97
CA LEU A 537 21.91 -20.32 -11.35
C LEU A 537 22.58 -20.80 -10.05
N THR A 538 21.84 -20.69 -8.95
CA THR A 538 22.16 -21.31 -7.66
C THR A 538 20.97 -22.15 -7.21
N GLY A 539 21.24 -23.24 -6.51
CA GLY A 539 20.20 -24.20 -6.13
C GLY A 539 19.65 -25.00 -7.31
N THR A 540 18.36 -25.29 -7.28
CA THR A 540 17.68 -26.13 -8.27
C THR A 540 16.45 -25.38 -8.81
N ILE A 541 16.28 -25.43 -10.13
CA ILE A 541 15.05 -25.01 -10.81
C ILE A 541 14.40 -26.22 -11.47
N ASN A 542 13.11 -26.38 -11.31
CA ASN A 542 12.33 -27.37 -12.03
C ASN A 542 11.89 -26.80 -13.38
N VAL A 543 12.17 -27.53 -14.44
CA VAL A 543 11.76 -27.20 -15.81
C VAL A 543 10.69 -28.19 -16.23
N GLY A 544 9.47 -27.69 -16.37
CA GLY A 544 8.32 -28.42 -16.87
C GLY A 544 8.10 -28.16 -18.36
N LEU A 545 7.71 -29.22 -19.09
CA LEU A 545 7.18 -29.13 -20.46
C LEU A 545 5.80 -29.79 -20.45
N ASN A 546 4.80 -29.05 -20.84
CA ASN A 546 3.42 -29.56 -20.94
C ASN A 546 3.09 -29.72 -22.43
N PHE A 547 2.76 -30.92 -22.85
CA PHE A 547 2.42 -31.27 -24.22
C PHE A 547 0.91 -31.37 -24.39
N LEU A 548 0.38 -30.71 -25.39
CA LEU A 548 -1.03 -30.66 -25.77
C LEU A 548 -1.20 -31.09 -27.22
N ASN A 549 -2.35 -31.69 -27.56
CA ASN A 549 -2.70 -32.02 -28.94
C ASN A 549 -3.59 -30.97 -29.58
N TYR A 550 -4.36 -30.23 -28.76
CA TYR A 550 -5.26 -29.17 -29.20
C TYR A 550 -5.30 -28.05 -28.17
N PRO A 551 -5.53 -26.80 -28.56
CA PRO A 551 -5.62 -25.66 -27.65
C PRO A 551 -6.69 -25.85 -26.54
N THR A 552 -7.74 -26.60 -26.83
CA THR A 552 -8.85 -26.91 -25.90
C THR A 552 -8.58 -28.09 -24.98
N SER A 553 -7.42 -28.74 -25.10
CA SER A 553 -7.08 -29.91 -24.24
C SER A 553 -6.88 -29.46 -22.80
N THR A 554 -7.63 -30.06 -21.88
CA THR A 554 -7.57 -29.76 -20.43
C THR A 554 -6.56 -30.60 -19.67
N THR A 555 -6.04 -31.67 -20.26
CA THR A 555 -5.10 -32.63 -19.65
C THR A 555 -3.80 -32.70 -20.42
N PRO A 556 -2.80 -31.82 -20.10
CA PRO A 556 -1.51 -31.90 -20.73
C PRO A 556 -0.74 -33.15 -20.28
N ARG A 557 0.15 -33.63 -21.16
CA ARG A 557 1.17 -34.63 -20.77
C ARG A 557 2.36 -33.84 -20.21
N ASN A 558 2.59 -33.95 -18.93
CA ASN A 558 3.63 -33.19 -18.23
C ASN A 558 4.93 -33.98 -18.16
N PHE A 559 6.02 -33.31 -18.43
CA PHE A 559 7.38 -33.75 -18.19
C PHE A 559 8.09 -32.72 -17.32
N ASN A 560 8.74 -33.16 -16.25
CA ASN A 560 9.46 -32.27 -15.34
C ASN A 560 10.90 -32.77 -15.14
N SER A 561 11.86 -31.86 -15.09
CA SER A 561 13.26 -32.14 -14.81
C SER A 561 13.86 -31.07 -13.91
N ASN A 562 14.64 -31.51 -12.94
CA ASN A 562 15.40 -30.57 -12.10
C ASN A 562 16.72 -30.22 -12.80
N VAL A 563 16.96 -28.91 -12.91
CA VAL A 563 18.16 -28.32 -13.49
C VAL A 563 18.98 -27.66 -12.39
N THR A 564 20.27 -27.99 -12.37
CA THR A 564 21.27 -27.46 -11.44
C THR A 564 22.38 -26.75 -12.21
N PRO A 565 23.30 -26.02 -11.56
CA PRO A 565 24.42 -25.36 -12.24
C PRO A 565 25.30 -26.28 -13.08
N THR A 566 25.28 -27.58 -12.80
CA THR A 566 26.08 -28.57 -13.52
C THR A 566 25.33 -29.29 -14.63
N THR A 567 24.02 -29.06 -14.77
CA THR A 567 23.17 -29.72 -15.78
C THR A 567 23.46 -29.17 -17.17
N LYS A 568 24.05 -29.99 -18.04
CA LYS A 568 24.35 -29.63 -19.42
C LYS A 568 23.17 -29.85 -20.34
N HIS A 569 22.41 -30.89 -20.16
CA HIS A 569 21.17 -31.19 -20.89
C HIS A 569 20.36 -32.22 -20.09
N PHE A 570 19.10 -32.35 -20.41
CA PHE A 570 18.26 -33.44 -19.90
C PHE A 570 17.42 -34.06 -21.01
N SER A 571 17.11 -35.35 -20.87
CA SER A 571 16.31 -36.09 -21.85
C SER A 571 14.83 -35.90 -21.57
N VAL A 572 14.05 -35.74 -22.62
CA VAL A 572 12.59 -35.60 -22.58
C VAL A 572 11.99 -36.74 -23.42
N ARG A 573 10.80 -37.21 -23.07
CA ARG A 573 10.01 -38.15 -23.86
C ARG A 573 8.60 -37.59 -24.06
N GLY A 574 8.55 -36.36 -24.57
CA GLY A 574 7.32 -35.64 -24.78
C GLY A 574 6.89 -35.60 -26.25
N ARG A 575 5.60 -35.78 -26.49
CA ARG A 575 4.99 -35.73 -27.82
C ARG A 575 3.69 -34.94 -27.77
N GLY A 576 3.51 -34.04 -28.70
CA GLY A 576 2.30 -33.21 -28.82
C GLY A 576 2.34 -32.37 -30.08
N ARG A 577 1.26 -31.65 -30.37
CA ARG A 577 1.21 -30.61 -31.41
C ARG A 577 1.70 -29.28 -30.88
N GLN A 578 1.52 -29.08 -29.58
CA GLN A 578 1.85 -27.85 -28.86
C GLN A 578 2.58 -28.22 -27.57
N SER A 579 3.46 -27.35 -27.11
CA SER A 579 4.02 -27.45 -25.77
C SER A 579 4.26 -26.07 -25.16
N ASN A 580 4.13 -25.96 -23.86
CA ASN A 580 4.58 -24.79 -23.11
C ASN A 580 5.66 -25.14 -22.10
N ILE A 581 6.40 -24.11 -21.72
CA ILE A 581 7.48 -24.19 -20.75
C ILE A 581 6.95 -23.67 -19.41
N VAL A 582 7.22 -24.42 -18.34
CA VAL A 582 6.95 -23.98 -16.97
C VAL A 582 8.25 -24.06 -16.18
N LEU A 583 8.69 -22.91 -15.67
CA LEU A 583 9.85 -22.81 -14.77
C LEU A 583 9.34 -22.63 -13.36
N THR A 584 9.79 -23.44 -12.41
CA THR A 584 9.46 -23.28 -10.99
C THR A 584 10.68 -23.45 -10.12
N SER A 585 10.82 -22.61 -9.10
CA SER A 585 11.82 -22.78 -8.05
C SER A 585 11.20 -22.50 -6.68
N ASN A 586 11.54 -23.36 -5.71
CA ASN A 586 11.06 -23.24 -4.32
C ASN A 586 12.13 -23.84 -3.38
N ALA A 587 13.36 -23.37 -3.50
CA ALA A 587 14.45 -23.79 -2.64
C ALA A 587 15.09 -22.58 -1.98
N LEU A 588 15.62 -22.76 -0.78
CA LEU A 588 16.41 -21.74 -0.10
C LEU A 588 17.61 -21.34 -0.96
N ASP A 589 17.95 -20.06 -0.95
CA ASP A 589 19.10 -19.46 -1.64
C ASP A 589 19.13 -19.75 -3.15
N SER A 590 17.98 -20.13 -3.74
CA SER A 590 17.88 -20.31 -5.18
C SER A 590 17.89 -18.95 -5.89
N ASN A 591 18.65 -18.89 -6.96
CA ASN A 591 18.69 -17.75 -7.87
C ASN A 591 18.83 -18.23 -9.31
N TRP A 592 18.24 -17.51 -10.24
CA TRP A 592 18.34 -17.83 -11.65
C TRP A 592 17.96 -16.64 -12.53
N ARG A 593 18.58 -16.59 -13.68
CA ARG A 593 18.18 -15.76 -14.82
C ARG A 593 18.12 -16.65 -16.03
N PHE A 594 16.96 -16.75 -16.65
CA PHE A 594 16.74 -17.62 -17.77
C PHE A 594 17.17 -16.92 -19.08
N GLY A 595 18.00 -17.61 -19.88
CA GLY A 595 18.42 -17.14 -21.19
C GLY A 595 17.52 -17.68 -22.29
N THR A 596 17.78 -18.90 -22.72
CA THR A 596 16.99 -19.53 -23.78
C THR A 596 17.08 -21.05 -23.69
N PHE A 597 16.11 -21.74 -24.25
CA PHE A 597 16.20 -23.18 -24.43
C PHE A 597 16.52 -23.55 -25.86
N ARG A 598 17.22 -24.70 -25.99
CA ARG A 598 17.35 -25.39 -27.27
C ARG A 598 16.74 -26.76 -27.12
N TYR A 599 15.83 -27.07 -28.03
CA TYR A 599 15.15 -28.36 -28.09
C TYR A 599 15.71 -29.20 -29.22
N ASP A 600 15.90 -30.51 -28.96
CA ASP A 600 16.12 -31.48 -30.02
C ASP A 600 14.75 -32.03 -30.43
N ILE A 601 14.25 -31.49 -31.52
CA ILE A 601 12.89 -31.72 -32.01
C ILE A 601 12.93 -32.60 -33.24
N THR A 602 11.99 -33.56 -33.32
CA THR A 602 11.78 -34.43 -34.45
C THR A 602 10.30 -34.44 -34.83
N PRO A 603 9.92 -34.11 -36.06
CA PRO A 603 8.55 -34.34 -36.54
C PRO A 603 8.15 -35.79 -36.36
N ASP A 604 6.94 -36.08 -35.93
CA ASP A 604 6.44 -37.41 -35.59
C ASP A 604 5.06 -37.67 -36.22
N GLY A 605 4.87 -37.11 -37.43
CA GLY A 605 3.68 -37.30 -38.25
C GLY A 605 2.53 -36.34 -37.97
N ALA A 606 1.52 -36.37 -38.82
CA ALA A 606 0.34 -35.47 -38.75
C ALA A 606 -0.82 -36.01 -37.91
N ARG A 607 -0.68 -37.13 -37.20
CA ARG A 607 -1.73 -37.73 -36.38
C ARG A 607 -1.45 -37.67 -34.89
#